data_b2637b2108e62b00e4c74aaecc0b632d
#
_entry.id   b2637b2108e62b00e4c74aaecc0b632d
#
_cell.length_a   1.000
_cell.length_b   1.000
_cell.length_c   1.000
_cell.angle_alpha   90.00
_cell.angle_beta   90.00
_cell.angle_gamma   90.00
#
_symmetry.space_group_name_H-M   'P 1'
#
loop_
_entity.id
_entity.type
_entity.pdbx_description
1 polymer ?
#
loop_
_entity_poly.entity_id
_entity_poly.type
_entity_poly.pdbx_seq_one_letter_code
_entity_poly.pdbx_strand_id
1 'polypeptide(L)'
;MNTIFNTVIDTIKNQSEDENDHESGLVVLESRPEVAEPKRYKVILNNDDFTPMEFVVEILSIFFNLDEETATRIMLNVHTNGKGVCGVFSQDIAETKVVMVNDFARENEHPLLCTMEQD
;
A
#
# COMPACT_ATOMS: atom_id res chain seq x y z
N MET A 1 3.56 3.25 -12.70
CA MET A 1 3.06 4.56 -12.62
C MET A 1 4.13 5.60 -12.56
N ASN A 2 4.97 5.52 -11.58
CA ASN A 2 6.01 6.50 -11.48
C ASN A 2 6.95 6.50 -12.66
N THR A 3 7.18 5.35 -13.25
CA THR A 3 8.09 5.27 -14.38
C THR A 3 7.55 6.03 -15.57
N ILE A 4 6.25 5.92 -15.81
CA ILE A 4 5.67 6.64 -16.92
C ILE A 4 5.73 8.12 -16.68
N PHE A 5 5.47 8.56 -15.45
CA PHE A 5 5.51 9.96 -15.13
C PHE A 5 6.92 10.52 -15.31
N ASN A 6 7.93 9.78 -14.90
CA ASN A 6 9.29 10.24 -15.03
C ASN A 6 9.68 10.34 -16.49
N THR A 7 9.20 9.41 -17.32
CA THR A 7 9.51 9.46 -18.74
C THR A 7 8.94 10.73 -19.37
N VAL A 8 7.72 11.08 -18.99
CA VAL A 8 7.11 12.27 -19.53
C VAL A 8 7.91 13.50 -19.12
N ILE A 9 8.33 13.55 -17.87
CA ILE A 9 9.11 14.68 -17.41
C ILE A 9 10.42 14.80 -18.15
N ASP A 10 11.08 13.69 -18.41
CA ASP A 10 12.34 13.74 -19.11
C ASP A 10 12.12 14.23 -20.52
N THR A 11 11.06 13.79 -21.17
CA THR A 11 10.77 14.25 -22.51
C THR A 11 10.54 15.75 -22.54
N ILE A 12 9.81 16.27 -21.58
CA ILE A 12 9.55 17.69 -21.52
C ILE A 12 10.86 18.46 -21.34
N LYS A 13 11.73 17.97 -20.49
CA LYS A 13 12.98 18.66 -20.27
C LYS A 13 13.79 18.70 -21.52
N ASN A 14 13.84 17.58 -22.24
CA ASN A 14 14.64 17.53 -23.44
C ASN A 14 14.09 18.49 -24.47
N GLN A 15 12.79 18.58 -24.58
CA GLN A 15 12.22 19.50 -25.50
C GLN A 15 12.56 20.93 -25.14
N SER A 16 12.53 21.24 -23.89
CA SER A 16 12.83 22.58 -23.47
C SER A 16 14.23 22.95 -23.87
N GLU A 17 15.14 22.05 -23.73
CA GLU A 17 16.48 22.34 -24.09
C GLU A 17 16.62 22.56 -25.55
N ASP A 18 15.95 21.76 -26.35
CA ASP A 18 16.03 21.92 -27.75
C ASP A 18 15.50 23.25 -28.17
N GLU A 19 14.47 23.74 -27.59
CA GLU A 19 13.88 24.93 -27.96
C GLU A 19 14.67 26.06 -27.68
N ASN A 20 15.34 26.07 -26.66
CA ASN A 20 16.11 27.16 -26.42
C ASN A 20 15.35 28.34 -26.32
N ASP A 21 14.18 28.32 -26.58
CA ASP A 21 13.39 29.40 -26.45
C ASP A 21 12.72 29.38 -25.28
N HIS A 22 12.74 28.51 -24.74
CA HIS A 22 12.38 28.49 -23.48
C HIS A 22 11.09 28.94 -23.05
N GLU A 23 10.48 29.73 -23.58
CA GLU A 23 9.29 30.16 -23.04
C GLU A 23 8.30 29.12 -22.97
N SER A 24 8.08 28.39 -24.01
CA SER A 24 7.07 27.42 -24.01
C SER A 24 7.41 26.33 -23.05
N GLY A 25 8.65 26.00 -22.95
CA GLY A 25 9.06 25.00 -22.04
C GLY A 25 8.72 25.34 -20.63
N LEU A 26 8.86 26.59 -20.27
CA LEU A 26 8.55 26.98 -18.94
C LEU A 26 7.11 26.82 -18.63
N VAL A 27 6.25 27.14 -19.55
CA VAL A 27 4.85 27.04 -19.32
C VAL A 27 4.47 25.59 -19.07
N VAL A 28 5.03 24.68 -19.84
CA VAL A 28 4.73 23.29 -19.64
C VAL A 28 5.18 22.83 -18.29
N LEU A 29 6.35 23.27 -17.89
CA LEU A 29 6.83 22.86 -16.61
C LEU A 29 5.95 23.31 -15.49
N GLU A 30 5.40 24.50 -15.63
CA GLU A 30 4.58 24.97 -14.59
C GLU A 30 3.30 24.26 -14.45
N SER A 31 2.80 23.73 -15.53
CA SER A 31 1.52 23.11 -15.42
C SER A 31 1.60 21.73 -14.86
N ARG A 32 2.83 21.20 -14.66
CA ARG A 32 2.89 19.90 -14.19
C ARG A 32 2.91 19.67 -12.74
N PRO A 33 3.26 20.58 -11.95
CA PRO A 33 3.37 20.35 -10.55
C PRO A 33 2.15 19.92 -9.82
N GLU A 34 1.04 20.01 -10.45
CA GLU A 34 -0.09 19.68 -9.77
C GLU A 34 -0.33 18.25 -9.65
N VAL A 35 0.50 17.40 -10.13
CA VAL A 35 0.33 16.00 -10.01
C VAL A 35 0.54 15.64 -8.56
N ALA A 36 -0.51 15.31 -7.88
CA ALA A 36 -0.41 14.96 -6.49
C ALA A 36 0.02 13.52 -6.36
N GLU A 37 0.66 13.19 -5.27
CA GLU A 37 1.02 11.83 -5.03
C GLU A 37 -0.24 11.04 -4.75
N PRO A 38 -0.30 9.80 -5.18
CA PRO A 38 -1.47 8.98 -4.92
C PRO A 38 -1.60 8.75 -3.44
N LYS A 39 -2.82 8.63 -2.99
CA LYS A 39 -3.07 8.35 -1.60
C LYS A 39 -2.65 6.94 -1.29
N ARG A 40 -2.24 6.73 -0.07
CA ARG A 40 -1.81 5.43 0.38
C ARG A 40 -2.73 4.96 1.48
N TYR A 41 -2.80 3.66 1.66
CA TYR A 41 -3.73 3.08 2.61
C TYR A 41 -3.03 2.04 3.46
N LYS A 42 -3.35 2.05 4.74
CA LYS A 42 -2.84 1.06 5.68
C LYS A 42 -3.79 -0.12 5.67
N VAL A 43 -3.24 -1.32 5.60
CA VAL A 43 -4.03 -2.52 5.73
C VAL A 43 -3.87 -3.00 7.17
N ILE A 44 -4.98 -3.22 7.84
CA ILE A 44 -5.01 -3.43 9.27
C ILE A 44 -5.69 -4.74 9.60
N LEU A 45 -5.08 -5.52 10.49
CA LEU A 45 -5.72 -6.70 11.04
C LEU A 45 -6.31 -6.34 12.39
N ASN A 46 -7.55 -6.78 12.60
CA ASN A 46 -8.26 -6.49 13.85
C ASN A 46 -8.32 -7.74 14.71
N ASN A 47 -8.12 -7.57 15.99
CA ASN A 47 -8.09 -8.68 16.92
C ASN A 47 -9.46 -9.28 17.10
N ASP A 48 -9.51 -10.60 17.31
CA ASP A 48 -10.72 -11.25 17.74
C ASP A 48 -10.32 -12.42 18.64
N ASP A 49 -11.26 -12.93 19.40
CA ASP A 49 -10.96 -13.90 20.41
C ASP A 49 -10.91 -15.33 19.88
N PHE A 50 -11.27 -15.56 18.66
CA PHE A 50 -11.42 -16.89 18.13
C PHE A 50 -10.39 -17.29 17.09
N THR A 51 -9.65 -16.37 16.55
CA THR A 51 -8.65 -16.67 15.52
C THR A 51 -7.33 -17.03 16.20
N PRO A 52 -6.75 -18.18 15.89
CA PRO A 52 -5.49 -18.57 16.53
C PRO A 52 -4.34 -17.64 16.13
N MET A 53 -3.41 -17.42 17.03
CA MET A 53 -2.28 -16.56 16.77
C MET A 53 -1.43 -17.06 15.62
N GLU A 54 -1.26 -18.36 15.50
CA GLU A 54 -0.45 -18.91 14.43
C GLU A 54 -1.12 -18.67 13.08
N PHE A 55 -2.44 -18.58 13.03
CA PHE A 55 -3.12 -18.26 11.78
C PHE A 55 -2.82 -16.83 11.37
N VAL A 56 -2.76 -15.93 12.32
CA VAL A 56 -2.43 -14.53 12.05
C VAL A 56 -1.01 -14.42 11.49
N VAL A 57 -0.07 -15.16 12.10
CA VAL A 57 1.31 -15.16 11.62
C VAL A 57 1.37 -15.72 10.21
N GLU A 58 0.58 -16.75 9.93
CA GLU A 58 0.56 -17.36 8.62
C GLU A 58 0.06 -16.36 7.57
N ILE A 59 -1.01 -15.64 7.86
CA ILE A 59 -1.53 -14.63 6.97
C ILE A 59 -0.49 -13.56 6.68
N LEU A 60 0.20 -13.12 7.72
CA LEU A 60 1.21 -12.08 7.53
C LEU A 60 2.36 -12.57 6.65
N SER A 61 2.70 -13.83 6.75
CA SER A 61 3.75 -14.39 5.93
C SER A 61 3.29 -14.60 4.50
N ILE A 62 2.09 -15.12 4.30
CA ILE A 62 1.61 -15.45 2.98
C ILE A 62 1.22 -14.23 2.17
N PHE A 63 0.43 -13.34 2.76
CA PHE A 63 -0.15 -12.24 2.00
C PHE A 63 0.67 -10.96 2.05
N PHE A 64 1.53 -10.82 3.05
CA PHE A 64 2.32 -9.60 3.18
C PHE A 64 3.82 -9.87 3.08
N ASN A 65 4.17 -11.13 2.85
CA ASN A 65 5.56 -11.51 2.61
C ASN A 65 6.50 -11.07 3.71
N LEU A 66 6.06 -11.14 4.95
CA LEU A 66 6.87 -10.76 6.08
C LEU A 66 7.60 -11.97 6.64
N ASP A 67 8.78 -11.73 7.19
CA ASP A 67 9.52 -12.83 7.81
C ASP A 67 8.88 -13.15 9.14
N GLU A 68 9.28 -14.26 9.73
CA GLU A 68 8.62 -14.77 10.91
C GLU A 68 8.73 -13.82 12.07
N GLU A 69 9.86 -13.19 12.23
CA GLU A 69 10.06 -12.29 13.34
C GLU A 69 9.15 -11.06 13.23
N THR A 70 9.07 -10.48 12.06
CA THR A 70 8.22 -9.32 11.85
C THR A 70 6.76 -9.71 11.96
N ALA A 71 6.38 -10.86 11.40
CA ALA A 71 5.01 -11.33 11.47
C ALA A 71 4.60 -11.58 12.92
N THR A 72 5.48 -12.13 13.72
CA THR A 72 5.18 -12.38 15.13
C THR A 72 5.01 -11.07 15.88
N ARG A 73 5.83 -10.09 15.57
CA ARG A 73 5.74 -8.80 16.24
C ARG A 73 4.41 -8.12 15.92
N ILE A 74 3.99 -8.19 14.66
CA ILE A 74 2.72 -7.59 14.28
C ILE A 74 1.56 -8.36 14.92
N MET A 75 1.66 -9.68 14.95
CA MET A 75 0.63 -10.50 15.60
C MET A 75 0.48 -10.11 17.07
N LEU A 76 1.59 -9.89 17.74
CA LEU A 76 1.52 -9.49 19.14
C LEU A 76 0.91 -8.11 19.30
N ASN A 77 1.18 -7.21 18.36
CA ASN A 77 0.54 -5.91 18.38
C ASN A 77 -0.95 -6.02 18.20
N VAL A 78 -1.41 -6.89 17.30
CA VAL A 78 -2.83 -7.09 17.09
C VAL A 78 -3.46 -7.63 18.38
N HIS A 79 -2.80 -8.59 19.01
CA HIS A 79 -3.34 -9.21 20.21
C HIS A 79 -3.37 -8.22 21.37
N THR A 80 -2.35 -7.41 21.50
CA THR A 80 -2.23 -6.53 22.66
C THR A 80 -2.99 -5.23 22.48
N ASN A 81 -2.94 -4.64 21.30
CA ASN A 81 -3.51 -3.33 21.08
C ASN A 81 -4.84 -3.33 20.36
N GLY A 82 -5.32 -4.48 19.95
CA GLY A 82 -6.61 -4.56 19.27
C GLY A 82 -6.50 -4.51 17.76
N LYS A 83 -5.44 -3.97 17.21
CA LYS A 83 -5.22 -3.96 15.79
C LYS A 83 -3.76 -3.70 15.47
N GLY A 84 -3.33 -4.11 14.30
CA GLY A 84 -1.96 -3.91 13.87
C GLY A 84 -1.91 -3.63 12.38
N VAL A 85 -0.97 -2.79 11.97
CA VAL A 85 -0.81 -2.42 10.58
C VAL A 85 0.09 -3.44 9.92
N CYS A 86 -0.37 -4.02 8.82
CA CYS A 86 0.39 -5.03 8.09
C CYS A 86 1.27 -4.40 7.03
N GLY A 87 0.87 -3.26 6.52
CA GLY A 87 1.64 -2.57 5.49
C GLY A 87 0.86 -1.40 4.95
N VAL A 88 1.52 -0.60 4.12
CA VAL A 88 0.92 0.58 3.51
C VAL A 88 1.07 0.43 2.01
N PHE A 89 -0.03 0.57 1.29
CA PHE A 89 -0.07 0.27 -0.14
C PHE A 89 -0.91 1.30 -0.89
N SER A 90 -0.88 1.23 -2.20
CA SER A 90 -1.80 2.02 -2.99
C SER A 90 -3.22 1.49 -2.77
N GLN A 91 -4.22 2.26 -3.17
CA GLN A 91 -5.60 1.87 -2.91
C GLN A 91 -5.91 0.53 -3.54
N ASP A 92 -5.53 0.32 -4.79
CA ASP A 92 -5.85 -0.92 -5.47
C ASP A 92 -5.23 -2.13 -4.78
N ILE A 93 -3.98 -2.02 -4.40
CA ILE A 93 -3.30 -3.12 -3.77
C ILE A 93 -3.88 -3.37 -2.38
N ALA A 94 -4.18 -2.31 -1.64
CA ALA A 94 -4.76 -2.46 -0.31
C ALA A 94 -6.11 -3.16 -0.38
N GLU A 95 -6.94 -2.79 -1.35
CA GLU A 95 -8.25 -3.43 -1.50
C GLU A 95 -8.09 -4.90 -1.81
N THR A 96 -7.14 -5.24 -2.67
CA THR A 96 -6.91 -6.63 -3.02
C THR A 96 -6.45 -7.42 -1.80
N LYS A 97 -5.55 -6.85 -1.02
CA LYS A 97 -5.06 -7.54 0.17
C LYS A 97 -6.19 -7.78 1.15
N VAL A 98 -7.04 -6.78 1.36
CA VAL A 98 -8.16 -6.90 2.29
C VAL A 98 -9.08 -8.04 1.85
N VAL A 99 -9.42 -8.10 0.57
CA VAL A 99 -10.33 -9.12 0.08
C VAL A 99 -9.69 -10.50 0.23
N MET A 100 -8.41 -10.63 -0.13
CA MET A 100 -7.74 -11.91 -0.07
C MET A 100 -7.64 -12.44 1.35
N VAL A 101 -7.30 -11.57 2.27
CA VAL A 101 -7.14 -11.98 3.66
C VAL A 101 -8.49 -12.38 4.26
N ASN A 102 -9.52 -11.59 4.01
CA ASN A 102 -10.85 -11.89 4.56
C ASN A 102 -11.40 -13.17 3.97
N ASP A 103 -11.18 -13.43 2.68
CA ASP A 103 -11.65 -14.66 2.06
C ASP A 103 -10.92 -15.86 2.63
N PHE A 104 -9.61 -15.75 2.80
CA PHE A 104 -8.82 -16.84 3.33
C PHE A 104 -9.23 -17.15 4.77
N ALA A 105 -9.48 -16.12 5.57
CA ALA A 105 -9.92 -16.32 6.94
C ALA A 105 -11.28 -17.02 6.96
N ARG A 106 -12.19 -16.58 6.08
CA ARG A 106 -13.50 -17.18 6.04
C ARG A 106 -13.44 -18.63 5.59
N GLU A 107 -12.59 -18.94 4.62
CA GLU A 107 -12.45 -20.30 4.16
C GLU A 107 -11.92 -21.21 5.27
N ASN A 108 -11.15 -20.66 6.18
CA ASN A 108 -10.61 -21.44 7.29
C ASN A 108 -11.46 -21.28 8.55
N GLU A 109 -12.63 -20.70 8.39
CA GLU A 109 -13.61 -20.56 9.46
C GLU A 109 -13.10 -19.75 10.64
N HIS A 110 -12.32 -18.73 10.37
CA HIS A 110 -11.87 -17.82 11.41
C HIS A 110 -12.51 -16.46 11.20
N PRO A 111 -12.99 -15.81 12.25
CA PRO A 111 -13.65 -14.52 12.12
C PRO A 111 -12.70 -13.33 12.03
N LEU A 112 -11.46 -13.57 11.71
CA LEU A 112 -10.49 -12.49 11.59
C LEU A 112 -10.95 -11.47 10.56
N LEU A 113 -10.82 -10.19 10.89
CA LEU A 113 -11.24 -9.12 9.98
C LEU A 113 -10.06 -8.26 9.58
N CYS A 114 -9.91 -8.08 8.29
CA CYS A 114 -8.90 -7.20 7.73
C CYS A 114 -9.58 -5.99 7.14
N THR A 115 -9.07 -4.81 7.44
CA THR A 115 -9.66 -3.57 6.95
C THR A 115 -8.56 -2.67 6.40
N MET A 116 -8.93 -1.56 5.81
CA MET A 116 -7.95 -0.60 5.34
C MET A 116 -8.44 0.80 5.69
N GLU A 117 -7.48 1.72 5.85
CA GLU A 117 -7.82 3.11 6.07
C GLU A 117 -6.74 3.98 5.47
N GLN A 118 -7.10 5.18 5.11
CA GLN A 118 -6.15 6.06 4.45
C GLN A 118 -5.04 6.43 5.40
N ASP A 119 -3.83 6.37 4.89
CA ASP A 119 -2.66 6.65 5.71
C ASP A 119 -2.48 8.15 5.92
#